data_04ee6ab966d2c1aee27422e6a70f45b2
#
_entry.id   04ee6ab966d2c1aee27422e6a70f45b2
#
_cell.length_a   1.000
_cell.length_b   1.000
_cell.length_c   1.000
_cell.angle_alpha   90.00
_cell.angle_beta   90.00
_cell.angle_gamma   90.00
#
_symmetry.space_group_name_H-M   'P 1'
#
loop_
_entity.id
_entity.type
_entity.pdbx_description
1 polymer ?
#
loop_
_entity_poly.entity_id
_entity_poly.type
_entity_poly.pdbx_seq_one_letter_code
_entity_poly.pdbx_strand_id
1 'polypeptide(L)'
;IFFMFISGLNFAALYLIAVKGQFNEIKDEEMRNYAILWVSTIAMVSTFLAYEGLPVNESLRGAAFTITSIITSTGYSTADWGSWQLFPKLIILILMAIGATAGSTSGGLKVMRATMLLKIARREIMTIMQPKRVVPIRLNGAVVDERRVSLALGMISAWTVSYTHLRAHETGND
;
A
#
# COMPACT_ATOMS: atom_id res chain seq x y z
N ILE A 1 -7.03 2.18 15.80
CA ILE A 1 -7.27 1.91 14.37
C ILE A 1 -7.71 3.19 13.65
N PHE A 2 -8.77 3.89 14.10
CA PHE A 2 -9.34 5.05 13.41
C PHE A 2 -8.31 6.17 13.15
N PHE A 3 -7.60 6.63 14.17
CA PHE A 3 -6.57 7.66 14.00
C PHE A 3 -5.37 7.20 13.16
N MET A 4 -4.97 5.94 13.28
CA MET A 4 -3.94 5.36 12.41
C MET A 4 -4.38 5.34 10.95
N PHE A 5 -5.62 4.95 10.66
CA PHE A 5 -6.16 4.98 9.32
C PHE A 5 -6.15 6.40 8.72
N ILE A 6 -6.57 7.42 9.50
CA ILE A 6 -6.56 8.83 9.09
C ILE A 6 -5.12 9.32 8.83
N SER A 7 -4.14 8.93 9.65
CA SER A 7 -2.74 9.32 9.44
C SER A 7 -2.15 8.75 8.14
N GLY A 8 -2.72 7.66 7.64
CA GLY A 8 -2.38 7.08 6.33
C GLY A 8 -3.01 7.79 5.13
N LEU A 9 -3.93 8.73 5.34
CA LEU A 9 -4.54 9.53 4.27
C LEU A 9 -3.68 10.75 3.93
N ASN A 10 -3.88 11.27 2.72
CA ASN A 10 -3.22 12.48 2.26
C ASN A 10 -3.69 13.70 3.10
N PHE A 11 -2.77 14.35 3.81
CA PHE A 11 -3.10 15.51 4.66
C PHE A 11 -3.63 16.71 3.87
N ALA A 12 -3.18 16.93 2.64
CA ALA A 12 -3.72 18.01 1.81
C ALA A 12 -5.20 17.75 1.47
N ALA A 13 -5.55 16.51 1.15
CA ALA A 13 -6.94 16.10 0.91
C ALA A 13 -7.78 16.22 2.19
N LEU A 14 -7.26 15.79 3.33
CA LEU A 14 -7.94 15.95 4.62
C LEU A 14 -8.20 17.41 4.96
N TYR A 15 -7.24 18.31 4.72
CA TYR A 15 -7.41 19.74 4.91
C TYR A 15 -8.52 20.32 4.00
N LEU A 16 -8.53 19.95 2.72
CA LEU A 16 -9.55 20.41 1.76
C LEU A 16 -10.96 19.93 2.17
N ILE A 17 -11.07 18.72 2.66
CA ILE A 17 -12.34 18.16 3.16
C ILE A 17 -12.78 18.87 4.45
N ALA A 18 -11.87 18.99 5.43
CA ALA A 18 -12.22 19.49 6.77
C ALA A 18 -12.46 21.01 6.80
N VAL A 19 -11.67 21.79 6.05
CA VAL A 19 -11.70 23.25 6.10
C VAL A 19 -12.52 23.86 4.96
N LYS A 20 -12.41 23.29 3.74
CA LYS A 20 -13.08 23.84 2.56
C LYS A 20 -14.37 23.10 2.19
N GLY A 21 -14.69 21.99 2.84
CA GLY A 21 -15.87 21.18 2.53
C GLY A 21 -15.85 20.56 1.12
N GLN A 22 -14.68 20.44 0.52
CA GLN A 22 -14.54 19.91 -0.85
C GLN A 22 -14.40 18.39 -0.80
N PHE A 23 -15.54 17.68 -0.87
CA PHE A 23 -15.59 16.21 -0.88
C PHE A 23 -15.14 15.56 -2.20
N ASN A 24 -14.81 16.34 -3.23
CA ASN A 24 -14.33 15.79 -4.51
C ASN A 24 -12.99 15.05 -4.36
N GLU A 25 -12.18 15.41 -3.37
CA GLU A 25 -10.90 14.75 -3.06
C GLU A 25 -11.09 13.30 -2.57
N ILE A 26 -12.27 12.94 -2.06
CA ILE A 26 -12.60 11.55 -1.69
C ILE A 26 -12.65 10.64 -2.92
N LYS A 27 -12.91 11.22 -4.11
CA LYS A 27 -12.95 10.49 -5.39
C LYS A 27 -11.55 10.25 -5.99
N ASP A 28 -10.49 10.69 -5.30
CA ASP A 28 -9.12 10.40 -5.72
C ASP A 28 -8.89 8.89 -5.80
N GLU A 29 -8.36 8.46 -6.94
CA GLU A 29 -8.06 7.06 -7.21
C GLU A 29 -7.11 6.47 -6.14
N GLU A 30 -6.18 7.27 -5.63
CA GLU A 30 -5.24 6.85 -4.61
C GLU A 30 -5.94 6.56 -3.29
N MET A 31 -6.80 7.45 -2.82
CA MET A 31 -7.54 7.30 -1.56
C MET A 31 -8.46 6.07 -1.62
N ARG A 32 -9.13 5.88 -2.75
CA ARG A 32 -9.97 4.70 -2.99
C ARG A 32 -9.14 3.41 -2.97
N ASN A 33 -8.00 3.37 -3.66
CA ASN A 33 -7.14 2.20 -3.73
C ASN A 33 -6.53 1.87 -2.36
N TYR A 34 -6.18 2.88 -1.57
CA TYR A 34 -5.74 2.71 -0.19
C TYR A 34 -6.84 2.06 0.68
N ALA A 35 -8.08 2.57 0.60
CA ALA A 35 -9.19 2.01 1.35
C ALA A 35 -9.51 0.56 0.92
N ILE A 36 -9.48 0.27 -0.38
CA ILE A 36 -9.68 -1.08 -0.91
C ILE A 36 -8.56 -2.02 -0.43
N LEU A 37 -7.31 -1.60 -0.52
CA LEU A 37 -6.16 -2.37 -0.05
C LEU A 37 -6.29 -2.66 1.45
N TRP A 38 -6.64 -1.67 2.24
CA TRP A 38 -6.82 -1.80 3.68
C TRP A 38 -7.94 -2.78 4.04
N VAL A 39 -9.14 -2.61 3.47
CA VAL A 39 -10.29 -3.50 3.75
C VAL A 39 -10.02 -4.92 3.27
N SER A 40 -9.52 -5.08 2.04
CA SER A 40 -9.29 -6.41 1.46
C SER A 40 -8.23 -7.21 2.21
N THR A 41 -7.16 -6.56 2.65
CA THR A 41 -6.11 -7.24 3.42
C THR A 41 -6.56 -7.61 4.82
N ILE A 42 -7.34 -6.75 5.49
CA ILE A 42 -7.95 -7.10 6.79
C ILE A 42 -8.89 -8.30 6.62
N ALA A 43 -9.78 -8.27 5.64
CA ALA A 43 -10.70 -9.37 5.38
C ALA A 43 -9.95 -10.68 5.10
N MET A 44 -8.92 -10.63 4.26
CA MET A 44 -8.14 -11.81 3.88
C MET A 44 -7.38 -12.41 5.07
N VAL A 45 -6.68 -11.57 5.87
CA VAL A 45 -5.93 -12.06 7.03
C VAL A 45 -6.86 -12.52 8.15
N SER A 46 -7.94 -11.79 8.44
CA SER A 46 -8.89 -12.20 9.48
C SER A 46 -9.59 -13.52 9.15
N THR A 47 -9.97 -13.72 7.89
CA THR A 47 -10.56 -14.99 7.43
C THR A 47 -9.58 -16.14 7.57
N PHE A 48 -8.31 -15.92 7.23
CA PHE A 48 -7.28 -16.93 7.36
C PHE A 48 -7.03 -17.31 8.85
N LEU A 49 -6.92 -16.31 9.74
CA LEU A 49 -6.74 -16.54 11.17
C LEU A 49 -7.94 -17.27 11.79
N ALA A 50 -9.17 -16.95 11.36
CA ALA A 50 -10.38 -17.65 11.81
C ALA A 50 -10.39 -19.11 11.32
N TYR A 51 -9.91 -19.36 10.10
CA TYR A 51 -9.75 -20.75 9.58
C TYR A 51 -8.73 -21.56 10.39
N GLU A 52 -7.70 -20.94 10.94
CA GLU A 52 -6.71 -21.56 11.85
C GLU A 52 -7.26 -21.85 13.26
N GLY A 53 -8.51 -21.48 13.52
CA GLY A 53 -9.18 -21.79 14.78
C GLY A 53 -9.20 -20.67 15.81
N LEU A 54 -8.72 -19.47 15.47
CA LEU A 54 -8.90 -18.32 16.34
C LEU A 54 -10.36 -17.82 16.32
N PRO A 55 -10.90 -17.34 17.46
CA PRO A 55 -12.23 -16.74 17.51
C PRO A 55 -12.33 -15.58 16.51
N VAL A 56 -13.45 -15.49 15.80
CA VAL A 56 -13.66 -14.48 14.74
C VAL A 56 -13.40 -13.05 15.23
N ASN A 57 -13.84 -12.72 16.45
CA ASN A 57 -13.63 -11.40 17.04
C ASN A 57 -12.14 -11.09 17.27
N GLU A 58 -11.37 -12.06 17.74
CA GLU A 58 -9.94 -11.91 17.97
C GLU A 58 -9.18 -11.84 16.66
N SER A 59 -9.54 -12.68 15.69
CA SER A 59 -8.98 -12.68 14.33
C SER A 59 -9.20 -11.34 13.64
N LEU A 60 -10.41 -10.79 13.68
CA LEU A 60 -10.73 -9.50 13.06
C LEU A 60 -10.02 -8.35 13.76
N ARG A 61 -10.04 -8.34 15.10
CA ARG A 61 -9.39 -7.29 15.90
C ARG A 61 -7.86 -7.30 15.71
N GLY A 62 -7.25 -8.47 15.78
CA GLY A 62 -5.81 -8.66 15.62
C GLY A 62 -5.36 -8.28 14.21
N ALA A 63 -6.04 -8.77 13.17
CA ALA A 63 -5.77 -8.42 11.79
C ALA A 63 -5.95 -6.93 11.53
N ALA A 64 -7.10 -6.34 11.93
CA ALA A 64 -7.38 -4.94 11.69
C ALA A 64 -6.36 -4.01 12.35
N PHE A 65 -5.96 -4.30 13.58
CA PHE A 65 -4.97 -3.48 14.28
C PHE A 65 -3.59 -3.60 13.64
N THR A 66 -3.11 -4.83 13.44
CA THR A 66 -1.77 -5.10 12.89
C THR A 66 -1.63 -4.55 11.48
N ILE A 67 -2.59 -4.81 10.59
CA ILE A 67 -2.55 -4.32 9.21
C ILE A 67 -2.59 -2.80 9.17
N THR A 68 -3.45 -2.15 9.96
CA THR A 68 -3.50 -0.69 10.01
C THR A 68 -2.19 -0.11 10.51
N SER A 69 -1.62 -0.67 11.58
CA SER A 69 -0.35 -0.24 12.16
C SER A 69 0.81 -0.37 11.17
N ILE A 70 0.85 -1.44 10.41
CA ILE A 70 1.90 -1.70 9.41
C ILE A 70 1.78 -0.77 8.22
N ILE A 71 0.61 -0.68 7.58
CA ILE A 71 0.44 0.13 6.35
C ILE A 71 0.63 1.63 6.62
N THR A 72 0.33 2.09 7.84
CA THR A 72 0.54 3.48 8.25
C THR A 72 1.91 3.75 8.87
N SER A 73 2.77 2.72 8.96
CA SER A 73 4.08 2.77 9.60
C SER A 73 4.03 3.23 11.08
N THR A 74 2.92 2.95 11.77
CA THR A 74 2.77 3.29 13.20
C THR A 74 3.61 2.38 14.08
N GLY A 75 3.72 1.07 13.74
CA GLY A 75 4.63 0.12 14.38
C GLY A 75 4.15 -0.49 15.70
N TYR A 76 2.95 -0.14 16.18
CA TYR A 76 2.38 -0.79 17.37
C TYR A 76 1.75 -2.14 17.05
N SER A 77 1.85 -3.09 17.98
CA SER A 77 1.21 -4.41 17.88
C SER A 77 0.41 -4.69 19.15
N THR A 78 -0.78 -5.25 18.98
CA THR A 78 -1.63 -5.77 20.07
C THR A 78 -1.74 -7.30 20.03
N ALA A 79 -1.34 -7.91 18.92
CA ALA A 79 -1.29 -9.35 18.72
C ALA A 79 0.15 -9.76 18.44
N ASP A 80 0.52 -10.96 18.87
CA ASP A 80 1.80 -11.57 18.50
C ASP A 80 1.72 -12.11 17.06
N TRP A 81 1.87 -11.21 16.07
CA TRP A 81 1.89 -11.57 14.66
C TRP A 81 3.12 -12.44 14.29
N GLY A 82 4.14 -12.49 15.16
CA GLY A 82 5.29 -13.37 15.02
C GLY A 82 4.91 -14.85 15.12
N SER A 83 3.86 -15.20 15.87
CA SER A 83 3.33 -16.56 15.98
C SER A 83 2.42 -16.97 14.80
N TRP A 84 1.97 -16.01 13.97
CA TRP A 84 1.11 -16.31 12.82
C TRP A 84 1.83 -17.17 11.79
N GLN A 85 1.08 -17.89 10.96
CA GLN A 85 1.64 -18.68 9.88
C GLN A 85 2.28 -17.79 8.78
N LEU A 86 2.92 -18.44 7.82
CA LEU A 86 3.69 -17.78 6.76
C LEU A 86 2.83 -16.83 5.91
N PHE A 87 1.58 -17.22 5.59
CA PHE A 87 0.73 -16.46 4.68
C PHE A 87 0.41 -15.04 5.19
N PRO A 88 -0.11 -14.82 6.43
CA PRO A 88 -0.27 -13.48 6.99
C PRO A 88 1.04 -12.67 7.04
N LYS A 89 2.16 -13.32 7.35
CA LYS A 89 3.48 -12.67 7.39
C LYS A 89 3.92 -12.14 6.04
N LEU A 90 3.68 -12.90 4.96
CA LEU A 90 3.97 -12.44 3.59
C LEU A 90 3.14 -11.22 3.22
N ILE A 91 1.86 -11.20 3.60
CA ILE A 91 0.99 -10.02 3.37
C ILE A 91 1.52 -8.80 4.13
N ILE A 92 1.89 -8.96 5.39
CA ILE A 92 2.49 -7.91 6.21
C ILE A 92 3.76 -7.36 5.54
N LEU A 93 4.64 -8.24 5.06
CA LEU A 93 5.88 -7.84 4.36
C LEU A 93 5.59 -7.00 3.11
N ILE A 94 4.61 -7.42 2.30
CA ILE A 94 4.18 -6.67 1.11
C ILE A 94 3.61 -5.30 1.50
N LEU A 95 2.79 -5.23 2.56
CA LEU A 95 2.23 -3.97 3.05
C LEU A 95 3.29 -3.01 3.60
N MET A 96 4.32 -3.53 4.27
CA MET A 96 5.48 -2.73 4.70
C MET A 96 6.20 -2.06 3.53
N ALA A 97 6.33 -2.79 2.40
CA ALA A 97 6.93 -2.24 1.20
C ALA A 97 6.04 -1.18 0.53
N ILE A 98 4.73 -1.39 0.48
CA ILE A 98 3.79 -0.47 -0.19
C ILE A 98 3.59 0.82 0.64
N GLY A 99 3.27 0.70 1.93
CA GLY A 99 2.92 1.84 2.77
C GLY A 99 1.52 2.41 2.49
N ALA A 100 1.25 3.66 2.92
CA ALA A 100 -0.04 4.33 2.72
C ALA A 100 -0.02 5.36 1.56
N THR A 101 -0.90 6.38 1.57
CA THR A 101 -1.04 7.35 0.47
C THR A 101 0.14 8.32 0.38
N ALA A 102 0.37 8.92 -0.79
CA ALA A 102 1.29 10.04 -0.97
C ALA A 102 0.81 11.25 -0.15
N GLY A 103 1.74 11.93 0.54
CA GLY A 103 1.37 13.03 1.45
C GLY A 103 0.84 12.59 2.81
N SER A 104 0.93 11.30 3.16
CA SER A 104 0.72 10.76 4.52
C SER A 104 2.04 10.65 5.28
N THR A 105 1.96 10.40 6.60
CA THR A 105 3.14 10.17 7.45
C THR A 105 3.82 8.83 7.26
N SER A 106 3.21 7.88 6.54
CA SER A 106 3.75 6.53 6.37
C SER A 106 5.04 6.50 5.53
N GLY A 107 5.89 5.52 5.77
CA GLY A 107 7.03 5.16 4.91
C GLY A 107 6.62 4.37 3.67
N GLY A 108 7.58 3.74 3.00
CA GLY A 108 7.37 2.84 1.86
C GLY A 108 7.22 3.53 0.51
N LEU A 109 6.90 2.72 -0.52
CA LEU A 109 6.77 3.14 -1.93
C LEU A 109 5.57 4.05 -2.21
N LYS A 110 4.58 4.06 -1.31
CA LYS A 110 3.26 4.70 -1.44
C LYS A 110 2.30 3.97 -2.41
N VAL A 111 1.03 3.93 -2.03
CA VAL A 111 -0.04 3.27 -2.81
C VAL A 111 -0.10 3.80 -4.25
N MET A 112 0.12 5.10 -4.45
CA MET A 112 0.11 5.71 -5.78
C MET A 112 1.16 5.08 -6.71
N ARG A 113 2.40 4.89 -6.22
CA ARG A 113 3.47 4.28 -7.03
C ARG A 113 3.24 2.80 -7.27
N ALA A 114 2.75 2.07 -6.26
CA ALA A 114 2.35 0.67 -6.40
C ALA A 114 1.23 0.51 -7.45
N THR A 115 0.22 1.38 -7.42
CA THR A 115 -0.84 1.42 -8.44
C THR A 115 -0.29 1.71 -9.83
N MET A 116 0.66 2.64 -9.94
CA MET A 116 1.32 2.97 -11.20
C MET A 116 2.11 1.78 -11.75
N LEU A 117 2.87 1.07 -10.90
CA LEU A 117 3.58 -0.16 -11.29
C LEU A 117 2.64 -1.23 -11.85
N LEU A 118 1.51 -1.47 -11.19
CA LEU A 118 0.52 -2.44 -11.65
C LEU A 118 -0.07 -2.05 -13.02
N LYS A 119 -0.32 -0.75 -13.24
CA LYS A 119 -0.80 -0.23 -14.52
C LYS A 119 0.27 -0.36 -15.62
N ILE A 120 1.54 -0.12 -15.30
CA ILE A 120 2.67 -0.31 -16.22
C ILE A 120 2.78 -1.78 -16.59
N ALA A 121 2.84 -2.68 -15.61
CA ALA A 121 2.93 -4.12 -15.85
C ALA A 121 1.77 -4.63 -16.71
N ARG A 122 0.55 -4.16 -16.43
CA ARG A 122 -0.63 -4.49 -17.26
C ARG A 122 -0.51 -3.95 -18.67
N ARG A 123 0.03 -2.73 -18.86
CA ARG A 123 0.28 -2.14 -20.19
C ARG A 123 1.27 -3.02 -20.97
N GLU A 124 2.38 -3.39 -20.36
CA GLU A 124 3.40 -4.22 -21.02
C GLU A 124 2.84 -5.58 -21.46
N ILE A 125 2.11 -6.27 -20.57
CA ILE A 125 1.45 -7.53 -20.91
C ILE A 125 0.47 -7.35 -22.08
N MET A 126 -0.35 -6.27 -22.06
CA MET A 126 -1.28 -6.00 -23.16
C MET A 126 -0.57 -5.66 -24.46
N THR A 127 0.55 -4.96 -24.42
CA THR A 127 1.35 -4.62 -25.61
C THR A 127 1.98 -5.88 -26.23
N ILE A 128 2.43 -6.84 -25.40
CA ILE A 128 2.93 -8.13 -25.89
C ILE A 128 1.81 -8.91 -26.59
N MET A 129 0.60 -8.91 -26.01
CA MET A 129 -0.53 -9.64 -26.60
C MET A 129 -1.13 -8.94 -27.83
N GLN A 130 -1.09 -7.62 -27.89
CA GLN A 130 -1.67 -6.79 -28.95
C GLN A 130 -0.72 -5.64 -29.36
N PRO A 131 0.32 -5.89 -30.16
CA PRO A 131 1.37 -4.91 -30.46
C PRO A 131 0.91 -3.62 -31.13
N LYS A 132 -0.25 -3.64 -31.81
CA LYS A 132 -0.83 -2.48 -32.51
C LYS A 132 -1.70 -1.60 -31.61
N ARG A 133 -1.91 -1.99 -30.34
CA ARG A 133 -2.79 -1.26 -29.42
C ARG A 133 -1.99 -0.29 -28.58
N VAL A 134 -2.26 1.00 -28.68
CA VAL A 134 -1.72 2.01 -27.79
C VAL A 134 -2.57 2.05 -26.50
N VAL A 135 -1.99 1.67 -25.37
CA VAL A 135 -2.66 1.67 -24.07
C VAL A 135 -2.08 2.80 -23.21
N PRO A 136 -2.73 3.97 -23.12
CA PRO A 136 -2.25 5.06 -22.28
C PRO A 136 -2.46 4.73 -20.80
N ILE A 137 -1.48 5.06 -19.94
CA ILE A 137 -1.60 4.96 -18.49
C ILE A 137 -2.40 6.17 -18.01
N ARG A 138 -3.49 5.93 -17.30
CA ARG A 138 -4.34 6.99 -16.72
C ARG A 138 -4.30 6.94 -15.20
N LEU A 139 -4.16 8.11 -14.56
CA LEU A 139 -4.34 8.33 -13.13
C LEU A 139 -5.37 9.45 -12.95
N ASN A 140 -6.36 9.24 -12.11
CA ASN A 140 -7.47 10.18 -11.90
C ASN A 140 -8.13 10.65 -13.21
N GLY A 141 -8.22 9.74 -14.20
CA GLY A 141 -8.79 10.05 -15.52
C GLY A 141 -7.85 10.79 -16.47
N ALA A 142 -6.74 11.36 -16.00
CA ALA A 142 -5.74 12.03 -16.83
C ALA A 142 -4.68 11.05 -17.36
N VAL A 143 -4.23 11.25 -18.60
CA VAL A 143 -3.13 10.48 -19.17
C VAL A 143 -1.83 10.92 -18.50
N VAL A 144 -1.08 9.93 -18.01
CA VAL A 144 0.22 10.17 -17.36
C VAL A 144 1.29 10.27 -18.44
N ASP A 145 2.09 11.34 -18.37
CA ASP A 145 3.25 11.54 -19.24
C ASP A 145 4.31 10.44 -19.00
N GLU A 146 4.93 9.94 -20.07
CA GLU A 146 5.99 8.93 -20.03
C GLU A 146 7.16 9.34 -19.11
N ARG A 147 7.45 10.63 -19.03
CA ARG A 147 8.45 11.17 -18.10
C ARG A 147 8.11 10.88 -16.64
N ARG A 148 6.85 11.01 -16.25
CA ARG A 148 6.38 10.69 -14.87
C ARG A 148 6.43 9.19 -14.59
N VAL A 149 6.13 8.37 -15.60
CA VAL A 149 6.27 6.90 -15.52
C VAL A 149 7.72 6.52 -15.28
N SER A 150 8.65 7.08 -16.06
CA SER A 150 10.09 6.84 -15.92
C SER A 150 10.63 7.29 -14.56
N LEU A 151 10.21 8.46 -14.07
CA LEU A 151 10.59 8.95 -12.74
C LEU A 151 10.07 8.02 -11.63
N ALA A 152 8.83 7.52 -11.73
CA ALA A 152 8.28 6.58 -10.77
C ALA A 152 9.09 5.27 -10.73
N LEU A 153 9.43 4.72 -11.89
CA LEU A 153 10.29 3.52 -12.00
C LEU A 153 11.68 3.76 -11.42
N GLY A 154 12.30 4.92 -11.71
CA GLY A 154 13.59 5.31 -11.16
C GLY A 154 13.58 5.42 -9.62
N MET A 155 12.53 6.01 -9.06
CA MET A 155 12.36 6.09 -7.60
C MET A 155 12.17 4.71 -6.94
N ILE A 156 11.41 3.81 -7.57
CA ILE A 156 11.20 2.45 -7.09
C ILE A 156 12.51 1.67 -7.12
N SER A 157 13.26 1.76 -8.22
CA SER A 157 14.57 1.13 -8.35
C SER A 157 15.56 1.64 -7.28
N ALA A 158 15.63 2.96 -7.11
CA ALA A 158 16.49 3.57 -6.09
C ALA A 158 16.09 3.12 -4.67
N TRP A 159 14.79 3.07 -4.37
CA TRP A 159 14.29 2.59 -3.08
C TRP A 159 14.66 1.11 -2.84
N THR A 160 14.46 0.25 -3.84
CA THR A 160 14.80 -1.18 -3.74
C THR A 160 16.29 -1.38 -3.51
N VAL A 161 17.14 -0.67 -4.26
CA VAL A 161 18.61 -0.74 -4.11
C VAL A 161 19.03 -0.24 -2.72
N SER A 162 18.50 0.89 -2.26
CA SER A 162 18.83 1.43 -0.93
C SER A 162 18.43 0.47 0.18
N TYR A 163 17.22 -0.11 0.08
CA TYR A 163 16.72 -1.05 1.08
C TYR A 163 17.56 -2.34 1.14
N THR A 164 17.91 -2.90 -0.01
CA THR A 164 18.75 -4.11 -0.08
C THR A 164 20.18 -3.85 0.37
N HIS A 165 20.73 -2.68 0.05
CA HIS A 165 22.10 -2.33 0.43
C HIS A 165 22.25 -2.07 1.94
N LEU A 166 21.31 -1.36 2.55
CA LEU A 166 21.27 -1.13 4.00
C LEU A 166 21.15 -2.46 4.78
N ARG A 167 20.29 -3.35 4.33
CA ARG A 167 20.11 -4.66 4.97
C ARG A 167 21.33 -5.56 4.83
N ALA A 168 22.03 -5.52 3.70
CA ALA A 168 23.27 -6.27 3.52
C ALA A 168 24.39 -5.79 4.47
N HIS A 169 24.37 -4.51 4.85
CA HIS A 169 25.33 -3.95 5.80
C HIS A 169 25.06 -4.35 7.25
N GLU A 170 23.79 -4.56 7.62
CA GLU A 170 23.40 -5.03 8.97
C GLU A 170 23.76 -6.52 9.17
N THR A 171 23.58 -7.35 8.15
CA THR A 171 23.85 -8.81 8.22
C THR A 171 25.33 -9.17 8.03
N GLY A 172 26.18 -8.24 7.63
CA GLY A 172 27.62 -8.48 7.44
C GLY A 172 28.49 -8.16 8.68
N ASN A 173 27.89 -7.74 9.79
CA ASN A 173 28.58 -7.41 11.04
C ASN A 173 28.33 -8.45 12.17
N ASP A 174 27.71 -9.57 11.89
CA ASP A 174 27.59 -10.75 12.74
C ASP A 174 28.53 -11.86 12.19
#